data_7310a3fd0b55bad4dbb01841353d1313
#
_entry.id   7310a3fd0b55bad4dbb01841353d1313
#
_cell.length_a   1.000
_cell.length_b   1.000
_cell.length_c   1.000
_cell.angle_alpha   90.00
_cell.angle_beta   90.00
_cell.angle_gamma   90.00
#
_symmetry.space_group_name_H-M   'P 1'
#
loop_
_entity.id
_entity.type
_entity.pdbx_description
1 polymer ?
#
loop_
_entity_poly.entity_id
_entity_poly.type
_entity_poly.pdbx_seq_one_letter_code
_entity_poly.pdbx_strand_id
1 'polypeptide(L)'
;MKKISKFIISVIIFISFNLFNPIQKASAIGEVDWLLLKENNDGKEWVDLGSIRKIKDNEISVLTKYFQNPNKEKVKGETNLYVMRINCETKEYKDISVNGIPSFKAQWKTSNDDELIDVVIDKSCNEINT
;
A
#
# COMPACT_ATOMS: atom_id res chain seq x y z
N MET A 1 21.68 -50.03 27.52
CA MET A 1 22.15 -49.50 26.23
C MET A 1 21.05 -49.28 25.18
N LYS A 2 20.04 -50.17 25.03
CA LYS A 2 18.98 -50.01 24.03
C LYS A 2 18.02 -48.80 24.24
N LYS A 3 17.82 -48.33 25.48
CA LYS A 3 16.96 -47.19 25.80
C LYS A 3 17.59 -45.81 25.46
N ILE A 4 18.92 -45.71 25.60
CA ILE A 4 19.65 -44.46 25.32
C ILE A 4 19.69 -44.20 23.81
N SER A 5 19.82 -45.25 23.00
CA SER A 5 19.82 -45.14 21.54
C SER A 5 18.51 -44.61 20.96
N LYS A 6 17.36 -45.04 21.54
CA LYS A 6 16.03 -44.51 21.09
C LYS A 6 15.82 -43.04 21.45
N PHE A 7 16.36 -42.59 22.59
CA PHE A 7 16.27 -41.22 23.03
C PHE A 7 17.10 -40.28 22.16
N ILE A 8 18.32 -40.72 21.82
CA ILE A 8 19.23 -39.96 20.93
C ILE A 8 18.62 -39.80 19.53
N ILE A 9 18.03 -40.86 18.98
CA ILE A 9 17.39 -40.85 17.65
C ILE A 9 16.18 -39.90 17.67
N SER A 10 15.37 -39.90 18.73
CA SER A 10 14.22 -39.00 18.88
C SER A 10 14.64 -37.54 18.94
N VAL A 11 15.72 -37.21 19.63
CA VAL A 11 16.25 -35.85 19.72
C VAL A 11 16.80 -35.35 18.37
N ILE A 12 17.50 -36.23 17.63
CA ILE A 12 18.04 -35.91 16.31
C ILE A 12 16.90 -35.61 15.32
N ILE A 13 15.81 -36.39 15.35
CA ILE A 13 14.63 -36.15 14.48
C ILE A 13 13.96 -34.79 14.81
N PHE A 14 13.87 -34.44 16.12
CA PHE A 14 13.31 -33.18 16.53
C PHE A 14 14.13 -31.97 16.10
N ILE A 15 15.46 -32.07 16.13
CA ILE A 15 16.37 -30.99 15.70
C ILE A 15 16.32 -30.85 14.18
N SER A 16 16.21 -31.94 13.43
CA SER A 16 16.13 -31.92 11.96
C SER A 16 14.86 -31.24 11.45
N PHE A 17 13.73 -31.35 12.18
CA PHE A 17 12.46 -30.74 11.79
C PHE A 17 12.48 -29.19 11.93
N ASN A 18 13.32 -28.67 12.83
CA ASN A 18 13.43 -27.21 13.02
C ASN A 18 14.37 -26.52 12.00
N LEU A 19 15.21 -27.29 11.28
CA LEU A 19 16.13 -26.72 10.29
C LEU A 19 15.50 -26.54 8.91
N PHE A 20 14.30 -27.08 8.67
CA PHE A 20 13.58 -26.98 7.40
C PHE A 20 12.41 -25.98 7.41
N ASN A 21 12.33 -25.07 8.37
CA ASN A 21 11.42 -23.94 8.23
C ASN A 21 11.99 -23.04 7.11
N PRO A 22 11.33 -22.95 5.94
CA PRO A 22 11.72 -21.96 4.97
C PRO A 22 11.56 -20.61 5.66
N ILE A 23 12.66 -19.89 5.83
CA ILE A 23 12.60 -18.49 6.20
C ILE A 23 11.77 -17.84 5.08
N GLN A 24 10.51 -17.57 5.36
CA GLN A 24 9.69 -16.75 4.49
C GLN A 24 10.44 -15.41 4.44
N LYS A 25 11.11 -15.16 3.30
CA LYS A 25 11.63 -13.83 3.02
C LYS A 25 10.41 -12.90 3.14
N ALA A 26 10.35 -12.12 4.22
CA ALA A 26 9.47 -10.97 4.25
C ALA A 26 9.81 -10.21 2.98
N SER A 27 8.84 -10.12 2.06
CA SER A 27 8.99 -9.31 0.87
C SER A 27 9.20 -7.90 1.40
N ALA A 28 10.44 -7.42 1.38
CA ALA A 28 10.71 -6.04 1.69
C ALA A 28 9.79 -5.24 0.75
N ILE A 29 8.96 -4.38 1.34
CA ILE A 29 8.24 -3.36 0.57
C ILE A 29 9.34 -2.67 -0.22
N GLY A 30 9.26 -2.70 -1.55
CA GLY A 30 10.28 -2.14 -2.43
C GLY A 30 10.57 -0.69 -2.05
N GLU A 31 11.73 -0.19 -2.44
CA GLU A 31 12.08 1.22 -2.25
C GLU A 31 10.94 2.08 -2.78
N VAL A 32 10.55 3.10 -2.01
CA VAL A 32 9.42 3.98 -2.34
C VAL A 32 9.83 4.88 -3.52
N ASP A 33 9.05 4.88 -4.59
CA ASP A 33 9.29 5.68 -5.80
C ASP A 33 8.24 6.80 -5.93
N TRP A 34 8.47 7.89 -5.18
CA TRP A 34 7.55 9.03 -5.16
C TRP A 34 7.64 9.89 -6.43
N LEU A 35 6.55 9.93 -7.18
CA LEU A 35 6.34 10.88 -8.27
C LEU A 35 5.38 11.98 -7.82
N LEU A 36 5.82 13.26 -7.85
CA LEU A 36 4.93 14.41 -7.67
C LEU A 36 4.02 14.52 -8.92
N LEU A 37 2.72 14.45 -8.71
CA LEU A 37 1.73 14.52 -9.78
C LEU A 37 1.25 15.94 -10.03
N LYS A 38 0.89 16.64 -8.96
CA LYS A 38 0.33 17.99 -9.03
C LYS A 38 0.57 18.78 -7.75
N GLU A 39 0.65 20.08 -7.92
CA GLU A 39 0.67 21.08 -6.86
C GLU A 39 -0.32 22.19 -7.22
N ASN A 40 -1.14 22.61 -6.26
CA ASN A 40 -2.05 23.73 -6.36
C ASN A 40 -2.13 24.52 -5.03
N ASN A 41 -3.08 25.43 -4.90
CA ASN A 41 -3.24 26.24 -3.68
C ASN A 41 -3.63 25.42 -2.45
N ASP A 42 -4.29 24.28 -2.63
CA ASP A 42 -4.75 23.41 -1.54
C ASP A 42 -3.64 22.50 -1.04
N GLY A 43 -2.71 22.09 -1.93
CA GLY A 43 -1.64 21.20 -1.54
C GLY A 43 -0.86 20.59 -2.69
N LYS A 44 -0.19 19.46 -2.37
CA LYS A 44 0.64 18.67 -3.28
C LYS A 44 0.26 17.22 -3.17
N GLU A 45 0.22 16.54 -4.30
CA GLU A 45 -0.11 15.12 -4.39
C GLU A 45 0.99 14.32 -5.06
N TRP A 46 1.39 13.21 -4.44
CA TRP A 46 2.37 12.26 -4.96
C TRP A 46 1.77 10.86 -5.03
N VAL A 47 2.25 10.09 -5.97
CA VAL A 47 2.02 8.65 -6.05
C VAL A 47 3.32 7.88 -5.89
N ASP A 48 3.28 6.76 -5.18
CA ASP A 48 4.37 5.79 -5.17
C ASP A 48 4.18 4.79 -6.31
N LEU A 49 4.93 4.97 -7.39
CA LEU A 49 4.86 4.10 -8.58
C LEU A 49 5.18 2.64 -8.23
N GLY A 50 6.11 2.43 -7.29
CA GLY A 50 6.49 1.09 -6.83
C GLY A 50 5.39 0.36 -6.06
N SER A 51 4.35 1.07 -5.58
CA SER A 51 3.26 0.51 -4.79
C SER A 51 2.06 0.06 -5.61
N ILE A 52 1.98 0.43 -6.89
CA ILE A 52 0.81 0.14 -7.73
C ILE A 52 0.67 -1.38 -7.92
N ARG A 53 -0.48 -1.93 -7.56
CA ARG A 53 -0.78 -3.36 -7.64
C ARG A 53 -2.16 -3.60 -8.22
N LYS A 54 -2.26 -4.50 -9.18
CA LYS A 54 -3.54 -5.00 -9.67
C LYS A 54 -4.16 -5.91 -8.61
N ILE A 55 -5.41 -5.64 -8.23
CA ILE A 55 -6.17 -6.42 -7.24
C ILE A 55 -7.11 -7.39 -7.94
N LYS A 56 -7.83 -6.90 -8.92
CA LYS A 56 -8.69 -7.66 -9.85
C LYS A 56 -8.84 -6.90 -11.15
N ASP A 57 -9.67 -7.35 -12.08
CA ASP A 57 -9.66 -6.89 -13.47
C ASP A 57 -9.53 -5.39 -13.68
N ASN A 58 -10.40 -4.59 -13.08
CA ASN A 58 -10.41 -3.13 -13.23
C ASN A 58 -10.04 -2.39 -11.94
N GLU A 59 -9.61 -3.11 -10.90
CA GLU A 59 -9.24 -2.50 -9.62
C GLU A 59 -7.76 -2.61 -9.34
N ILE A 60 -7.21 -1.51 -8.88
CA ILE A 60 -5.83 -1.39 -8.44
C ILE A 60 -5.76 -0.88 -7.00
N SER A 61 -4.63 -1.10 -6.35
CA SER A 61 -4.24 -0.45 -5.10
C SER A 61 -3.00 0.38 -5.33
N VAL A 62 -2.91 1.54 -4.67
CA VAL A 62 -1.78 2.45 -4.77
C VAL A 62 -1.59 3.20 -3.46
N LEU A 63 -0.33 3.49 -3.11
CA LEU A 63 0.04 4.37 -2.01
C LEU A 63 0.21 5.78 -2.54
N THR A 64 -0.47 6.76 -1.92
CA THR A 64 -0.34 8.17 -2.23
C THR A 64 0.06 8.98 -1.00
N LYS A 65 0.58 10.16 -1.25
CA LYS A 65 0.97 11.13 -0.23
C LYS A 65 0.41 12.49 -0.60
N TYR A 66 -0.40 13.03 0.27
CA TYR A 66 -0.95 14.38 0.15
C TYR A 66 -0.36 15.30 1.21
N PHE A 67 0.14 16.44 0.79
CA PHE A 67 0.53 17.52 1.68
C PHE A 67 -0.48 18.66 1.54
N GLN A 68 -1.22 18.93 2.62
CA GLN A 68 -2.14 20.06 2.70
C GLN A 68 -1.37 21.34 3.02
N ASN A 69 -1.55 22.37 2.21
CA ASN A 69 -0.98 23.68 2.50
C ASN A 69 -1.63 24.31 3.76
N PRO A 70 -0.88 25.13 4.51
CA PRO A 70 -1.47 25.92 5.59
C PRO A 70 -2.66 26.75 5.10
N ASN A 71 -3.71 26.83 5.90
CA ASN A 71 -4.88 27.65 5.63
C ASN A 71 -5.35 28.34 6.92
N LYS A 72 -6.52 29.02 6.88
CA LYS A 72 -7.05 29.76 8.05
C LYS A 72 -7.38 28.86 9.24
N GLU A 73 -7.70 27.58 8.99
CA GLU A 73 -8.06 26.60 10.01
C GLU A 73 -6.85 25.83 10.51
N LYS A 74 -5.89 25.55 9.61
CA LYS A 74 -4.65 24.82 9.89
C LYS A 74 -3.45 25.71 9.61
N VAL A 75 -2.86 26.25 10.66
CA VAL A 75 -1.70 27.17 10.59
C VAL A 75 -0.43 26.46 10.08
N LYS A 76 -0.35 25.13 10.23
CA LYS A 76 0.76 24.32 9.72
C LYS A 76 0.26 23.37 8.65
N GLY A 77 1.08 23.17 7.60
CA GLY A 77 0.83 22.12 6.62
C GLY A 77 0.82 20.74 7.27
N GLU A 78 0.05 19.84 6.69
CA GLU A 78 -0.11 18.47 7.17
C GLU A 78 0.12 17.47 6.04
N THR A 79 0.89 16.41 6.33
CA THR A 79 1.11 15.32 5.38
C THR A 79 0.29 14.11 5.79
N ASN A 80 -0.44 13.55 4.84
CA ASN A 80 -1.19 12.31 5.02
C ASN A 80 -0.79 11.28 3.97
N LEU A 81 -0.75 10.03 4.39
CA LEU A 81 -0.53 8.86 3.52
C LEU A 81 -1.84 8.11 3.34
N TYR A 82 -2.19 7.79 2.11
CA TYR A 82 -3.39 7.04 1.78
C TYR A 82 -3.03 5.77 1.03
N VAL A 83 -3.62 4.65 1.42
CA VAL A 83 -3.70 3.49 0.55
C VAL A 83 -5.07 3.53 -0.11
N MET A 84 -5.05 3.83 -1.40
CA MET A 84 -6.27 3.95 -2.20
C MET A 84 -6.55 2.66 -2.95
N ARG A 85 -7.81 2.32 -3.10
CA ARG A 85 -8.32 1.44 -4.14
C ARG A 85 -8.97 2.27 -5.22
N ILE A 86 -8.66 1.98 -6.47
CA ILE A 86 -9.17 2.70 -7.64
C ILE A 86 -9.80 1.68 -8.58
N ASN A 87 -11.01 1.96 -9.05
CA ASN A 87 -11.63 1.27 -10.15
C ASN A 87 -11.35 2.06 -11.43
N CYS A 88 -10.50 1.53 -12.29
CA CYS A 88 -10.06 2.23 -13.50
C CYS A 88 -11.13 2.34 -14.59
N GLU A 89 -12.16 1.51 -14.54
CA GLU A 89 -13.29 1.56 -15.48
C GLU A 89 -14.26 2.68 -15.10
N THR A 90 -14.69 2.74 -13.82
CA THR A 90 -15.67 3.72 -13.34
C THR A 90 -15.03 5.03 -12.88
N LYS A 91 -13.69 5.07 -12.75
CA LYS A 91 -12.93 6.21 -12.19
C LYS A 91 -13.33 6.56 -10.75
N GLU A 92 -13.84 5.59 -10.02
CA GLU A 92 -14.13 5.71 -8.60
C GLU A 92 -12.95 5.25 -7.75
N TYR A 93 -12.85 5.78 -6.55
CA TYR A 93 -11.83 5.42 -5.59
C TYR A 93 -12.38 5.29 -4.18
N LYS A 94 -11.60 4.67 -3.30
CA LYS A 94 -11.84 4.65 -1.85
C LYS A 94 -10.53 4.55 -1.09
N ASP A 95 -10.46 5.23 0.05
CA ASP A 95 -9.30 5.20 0.94
C ASP A 95 -9.45 4.02 1.89
N ILE A 96 -8.68 2.95 1.67
CA ILE A 96 -8.72 1.74 2.51
C ILE A 96 -7.81 1.83 3.73
N SER A 97 -6.89 2.80 3.75
CA SER A 97 -6.07 3.16 4.91
C SER A 97 -5.67 4.61 4.85
N VAL A 98 -5.62 5.28 5.99
CA VAL A 98 -5.12 6.65 6.16
C VAL A 98 -4.07 6.64 7.28
N ASN A 99 -2.86 7.09 6.98
CA ASN A 99 -1.72 7.10 7.92
C ASN A 99 -1.50 5.74 8.62
N GLY A 100 -1.69 4.64 7.88
CA GLY A 100 -1.54 3.28 8.38
C GLY A 100 -2.75 2.74 9.16
N ILE A 101 -3.80 3.55 9.36
CA ILE A 101 -5.01 3.12 10.05
C ILE A 101 -6.01 2.60 9.01
N PRO A 102 -6.42 1.31 9.07
CA PRO A 102 -7.38 0.75 8.13
C PRO A 102 -8.77 1.39 8.23
N SER A 103 -9.40 1.61 7.08
CA SER A 103 -10.77 2.12 6.95
C SER A 103 -11.71 0.99 6.52
N PHE A 104 -12.31 0.28 7.50
CA PHE A 104 -13.17 -0.88 7.24
C PHE A 104 -14.51 -0.53 6.58
N LYS A 105 -14.93 0.73 6.63
CA LYS A 105 -16.19 1.23 6.05
C LYS A 105 -15.98 2.13 4.84
N ALA A 106 -14.80 2.04 4.19
CA ALA A 106 -14.49 2.83 3.02
C ALA A 106 -15.51 2.60 1.89
N GLN A 107 -16.13 3.67 1.42
CA GLN A 107 -17.11 3.64 0.34
C GLN A 107 -16.46 4.11 -0.96
N TRP A 108 -16.92 3.57 -2.08
CA TRP A 108 -16.56 4.07 -3.40
C TRP A 108 -17.13 5.47 -3.59
N LYS A 109 -16.32 6.37 -4.12
CA LYS A 109 -16.65 7.77 -4.38
C LYS A 109 -15.95 8.26 -5.65
N THR A 110 -16.52 9.27 -6.29
CA THR A 110 -15.89 10.00 -7.39
C THR A 110 -14.98 11.10 -6.83
N SER A 111 -14.08 11.64 -7.66
CA SER A 111 -13.23 12.78 -7.28
C SER A 111 -14.00 14.07 -7.02
N ASN A 112 -15.22 14.20 -7.56
CA ASN A 112 -16.03 15.44 -7.49
C ASN A 112 -15.26 16.69 -7.96
N ASP A 113 -14.57 16.57 -9.10
CA ASP A 113 -13.73 17.63 -9.69
C ASP A 113 -12.51 18.02 -8.84
N ASP A 114 -12.09 17.18 -7.90
CA ASP A 114 -10.83 17.36 -7.20
C ASP A 114 -9.67 16.97 -8.13
N GLU A 115 -9.00 18.01 -8.66
CA GLU A 115 -7.91 17.84 -9.61
C GLU A 115 -6.71 17.03 -9.06
N LEU A 116 -6.49 17.02 -7.74
CA LEU A 116 -5.40 16.26 -7.11
C LEU A 116 -5.74 14.77 -7.12
N ILE A 117 -7.01 14.43 -6.91
CA ILE A 117 -7.49 13.03 -6.98
C ILE A 117 -7.56 12.55 -8.43
N ASP A 118 -8.01 13.39 -9.36
CA ASP A 118 -8.10 13.02 -10.78
C ASP A 118 -6.74 12.61 -11.35
N VAL A 119 -5.68 13.36 -11.06
CA VAL A 119 -4.34 13.01 -11.55
C VAL A 119 -3.80 11.71 -10.93
N VAL A 120 -4.19 11.37 -9.69
CA VAL A 120 -3.84 10.08 -9.07
C VAL A 120 -4.51 8.94 -9.83
N ILE A 121 -5.83 9.04 -10.06
CA ILE A 121 -6.61 8.02 -10.77
C ILE A 121 -6.03 7.80 -12.16
N ASP A 122 -5.83 8.86 -12.92
CA ASP A 122 -5.35 8.77 -14.30
C ASP A 122 -3.94 8.20 -14.38
N LYS A 123 -3.01 8.72 -13.57
CA LYS A 123 -1.63 8.20 -13.57
C LYS A 123 -1.57 6.73 -13.17
N SER A 124 -2.25 6.36 -12.09
CA SER A 124 -2.19 5.00 -11.55
C SER A 124 -2.83 3.98 -12.50
N CYS A 125 -3.95 4.33 -13.13
CA CYS A 125 -4.61 3.45 -14.10
C CYS A 125 -3.81 3.30 -15.41
N ASN A 126 -3.11 4.34 -15.85
CA ASN A 126 -2.27 4.28 -17.05
C ASN A 126 -1.00 3.45 -16.82
N GLU A 127 -0.43 3.47 -15.62
CA GLU A 127 0.80 2.74 -15.29
C GLU A 127 0.64 1.22 -15.39
N ILE A 128 -0.54 0.69 -15.09
CA ILE A 128 -0.81 -0.77 -15.16
C ILE A 128 -1.02 -1.27 -16.59
N ASN A 129 -1.35 -0.37 -17.53
CA ASN A 129 -1.61 -0.74 -18.91
C ASN A 129 -0.33 -0.68 -19.80
N THR A 130 0.81 -0.33 -19.19
CA THR A 130 2.13 -0.33 -19.83
C THR A 130 2.89 -1.61 -19.47
#